data_e12bcf5b23137dc016bbd9c883c0e4bc
#
_entry.id   e12bcf5b23137dc016bbd9c883c0e4bc
#
_cell.length_a   1.000
_cell.length_b   1.000
_cell.length_c   1.000
_cell.angle_alpha   90.00
_cell.angle_beta   90.00
_cell.angle_gamma   90.00
#
_symmetry.space_group_name_H-M   'P 1'
#
loop_
_entity.id
_entity.type
_entity.pdbx_description
1 polymer ?
#
loop_
_entity_poly.entity_id
_entity_poly.type
_entity_poly.pdbx_seq_one_letter_code
_entity_poly.pdbx_strand_id
1 'polypeptide(L)'
;MNKIFKNFKTVTYCVAQWADKVSEEQLRKEVEFFQKFVGVEKIYLETFRGSFARKEQIEMIKRVMAENGIEVAGGITTVTPDLCEEDKKRKRLFETFCYCNEPMRNRLKEVSEYTASLFDEFIIDDFFFTQCMCEDCLKEKGSKSWEEFRLAKMMEVSKNLVIGPAKKVNPNIKITIKYPNWRESFQETGYNPQDQREVFDFVYTGTETRHGAQQDQHLPRYLSYSLPRWVENVAPGRNGGGWFDPFECDRIDTYLEQAYLTAFSKCKEIMMFCWSALYNNKRATPLKFQYEKLDKIMGQCGNPFGLPVYIPFNSQGEDHIEDFLGMVGIPMEPTPNFPAFGGSVNNVLVTAASLKDEKIISKIKDFTEKGGNVFATSGFMIGALKKYPEVTDLTSVRYNDKTLDADEFQVSKVGLYGRNYITNKESIKFPLLEHRNNATWSILNAGHGEYHESLIMYDTYGKGKFEIINLPEMPSRIKDLPTDVLCVMRKELIGEGKVWIDCGYGVSLFTYDNETFGLYCYTNDGCAPLNFNIHVNGKISKLEKIPETDEENPWWKKDVEPLYSNDKESVFPMRMIPGDFAFFKMV
;
A
#
# COMPACT_ATOMS: atom_id res chain seq x y z
N MET A 1 28.29 14.34 0.67
CA MET A 1 27.07 15.15 0.86
C MET A 1 26.54 14.93 2.28
N ASN A 2 26.19 15.98 3.00
CA ASN A 2 25.53 15.82 4.30
C ASN A 2 24.07 15.41 4.05
N LYS A 3 23.65 14.27 4.58
CA LYS A 3 22.24 13.87 4.57
C LYS A 3 21.41 14.91 5.35
N ILE A 4 20.29 15.36 4.77
CA ILE A 4 19.33 16.24 5.44
C ILE A 4 18.51 15.40 6.43
N PHE A 5 18.01 14.25 5.98
CA PHE A 5 17.27 13.30 6.80
C PHE A 5 18.05 11.99 6.94
N LYS A 6 18.00 11.36 8.10
CA LYS A 6 18.81 10.16 8.42
C LYS A 6 18.15 8.86 8.02
N ASN A 7 16.82 8.80 8.14
CA ASN A 7 16.05 7.56 8.05
C ASN A 7 15.38 7.33 6.71
N PHE A 8 15.29 8.36 5.87
CA PHE A 8 14.83 8.30 4.48
C PHE A 8 15.51 9.39 3.67
N LYS A 9 15.35 9.37 2.36
CA LYS A 9 15.82 10.41 1.44
C LYS A 9 14.60 11.08 0.78
N THR A 10 14.58 12.38 0.73
CA THR A 10 13.56 13.15 0.01
C THR A 10 13.92 13.30 -1.45
N VAL A 11 13.00 12.92 -2.31
CA VAL A 11 13.23 12.83 -3.75
C VAL A 11 12.12 13.55 -4.52
N THR A 12 12.43 14.09 -5.69
CA THR A 12 11.41 14.58 -6.61
C THR A 12 11.73 14.22 -8.05
N TYR A 13 10.76 14.39 -8.94
CA TYR A 13 10.84 14.03 -10.36
C TYR A 13 10.69 15.26 -11.23
N CYS A 14 11.57 15.42 -12.21
CA CYS A 14 11.55 16.53 -13.16
C CYS A 14 11.22 15.99 -14.54
N VAL A 15 10.05 16.34 -15.09
CA VAL A 15 9.61 15.88 -16.42
C VAL A 15 10.44 16.47 -17.54
N ALA A 16 10.63 15.71 -18.64
CA ALA A 16 11.51 16.08 -19.75
C ALA A 16 11.17 17.43 -20.37
N GLN A 17 9.88 17.77 -20.52
CA GLN A 17 9.45 19.04 -21.10
C GLN A 17 9.81 20.26 -20.25
N TRP A 18 9.83 20.10 -18.92
CA TRP A 18 10.32 21.16 -18.03
C TRP A 18 11.85 21.24 -18.13
N ALA A 19 12.53 20.10 -18.06
CA ALA A 19 13.98 20.03 -18.14
C ALA A 19 14.52 20.73 -19.42
N ASP A 20 13.86 20.53 -20.54
CA ASP A 20 14.27 21.12 -21.82
C ASP A 20 14.05 22.63 -21.96
N LYS A 21 13.21 23.21 -21.09
CA LYS A 21 12.78 24.62 -21.19
C LYS A 21 13.29 25.52 -20.07
N VAL A 22 13.64 24.96 -18.90
CA VAL A 22 14.01 25.75 -17.73
C VAL A 22 15.30 26.54 -18.00
N SER A 23 15.31 27.83 -17.67
CA SER A 23 16.54 28.62 -17.65
C SER A 23 17.34 28.38 -16.37
N GLU A 24 18.66 28.59 -16.40
CA GLU A 24 19.49 28.46 -15.21
C GLU A 24 19.04 29.40 -14.08
N GLU A 25 18.66 30.63 -14.41
CA GLU A 25 18.15 31.61 -13.43
C GLU A 25 16.87 31.11 -12.75
N GLN A 26 15.91 30.56 -13.52
CA GLN A 26 14.70 30.01 -12.98
C GLN A 26 14.96 28.78 -12.13
N LEU A 27 15.84 27.90 -12.60
CA LEU A 27 16.22 26.69 -11.85
C LEU A 27 16.81 27.03 -10.48
N ARG A 28 17.71 28.02 -10.41
CA ARG A 28 18.31 28.46 -9.13
C ARG A 28 17.27 28.97 -8.14
N LYS A 29 16.28 29.75 -8.60
CA LYS A 29 15.14 30.19 -7.76
C LYS A 29 14.30 29.02 -7.26
N GLU A 30 14.04 28.06 -8.11
CA GLU A 30 13.27 26.86 -7.75
C GLU A 30 14.05 25.98 -6.75
N VAL A 31 15.35 25.80 -6.97
CA VAL A 31 16.22 25.06 -6.02
C VAL A 31 16.21 25.72 -4.64
N GLU A 32 16.32 27.04 -4.55
CA GLU A 32 16.21 27.77 -3.28
C GLU A 32 14.88 27.49 -2.57
N PHE A 33 13.77 27.51 -3.32
CA PHE A 33 12.45 27.17 -2.78
C PHE A 33 12.42 25.73 -2.23
N PHE A 34 12.88 24.75 -3.01
CA PHE A 34 12.83 23.35 -2.58
C PHE A 34 13.76 23.07 -1.39
N GLN A 35 14.94 23.67 -1.34
CA GLN A 35 15.83 23.52 -0.20
C GLN A 35 15.25 24.14 1.08
N LYS A 36 14.54 25.26 0.93
CA LYS A 36 13.91 25.95 2.07
C LYS A 36 12.69 25.17 2.61
N PHE A 37 11.83 24.65 1.73
CA PHE A 37 10.51 24.14 2.12
C PHE A 37 10.37 22.62 2.07
N VAL A 38 11.29 21.90 1.44
CA VAL A 38 11.23 20.43 1.29
C VAL A 38 12.51 19.77 1.81
N GLY A 39 13.68 20.36 1.51
CA GLY A 39 14.97 19.72 1.80
C GLY A 39 15.22 18.58 0.82
N VAL A 40 15.11 18.83 -0.48
CA VAL A 40 15.32 17.81 -1.53
C VAL A 40 16.77 17.35 -1.56
N GLU A 41 16.99 16.04 -1.48
CA GLU A 41 18.32 15.41 -1.51
C GLU A 41 18.65 14.77 -2.86
N LYS A 42 17.63 14.39 -3.65
CA LYS A 42 17.80 13.74 -4.96
C LYS A 42 16.69 14.14 -5.92
N ILE A 43 17.03 14.25 -7.20
CA ILE A 43 16.04 14.35 -8.28
C ILE A 43 16.22 13.22 -9.28
N TYR A 44 15.10 12.76 -9.84
CA TYR A 44 15.10 11.99 -11.09
C TYR A 44 14.79 12.96 -12.23
N LEU A 45 15.73 13.11 -13.15
CA LEU A 45 15.65 14.00 -14.29
C LEU A 45 15.29 13.21 -15.54
N GLU A 46 14.08 13.43 -16.02
CA GLU A 46 13.55 12.68 -17.16
C GLU A 46 14.24 13.11 -18.46
N THR A 47 14.70 12.11 -19.21
CA THR A 47 15.38 12.32 -20.50
C THR A 47 14.44 12.25 -21.68
N PHE A 48 13.27 11.59 -21.50
CA PHE A 48 12.32 11.38 -22.57
C PHE A 48 10.88 11.28 -22.04
N ARG A 49 9.98 12.05 -22.65
CA ARG A 49 8.50 11.96 -22.55
C ARG A 49 7.92 12.43 -23.89
N GLY A 50 7.82 11.50 -24.86
CA GLY A 50 7.41 11.81 -26.24
C GLY A 50 8.50 12.53 -27.07
N SER A 51 9.39 13.28 -26.44
CA SER A 51 10.57 13.91 -27.03
C SER A 51 11.75 13.84 -26.07
N PHE A 52 12.96 13.90 -26.61
CA PHE A 52 14.18 13.94 -25.81
C PHE A 52 14.40 15.33 -25.20
N ALA A 53 14.80 15.38 -23.94
CA ALA A 53 15.44 16.57 -23.38
C ALA A 53 16.86 16.71 -23.92
N ARG A 54 17.28 17.92 -24.26
CA ARG A 54 18.62 18.18 -24.84
C ARG A 54 19.72 17.96 -23.82
N LYS A 55 20.82 17.39 -24.29
CA LYS A 55 21.98 17.06 -23.44
C LYS A 55 22.51 18.31 -22.71
N GLU A 56 22.61 19.43 -23.39
CA GLU A 56 23.11 20.69 -22.83
C GLU A 56 22.25 21.16 -21.63
N GLN A 57 20.93 20.99 -21.73
CA GLN A 57 20.01 21.30 -20.63
C GLN A 57 20.19 20.34 -19.46
N ILE A 58 20.30 19.05 -19.74
CA ILE A 58 20.55 18.03 -18.72
C ILE A 58 21.84 18.33 -17.97
N GLU A 59 22.95 18.63 -18.66
CA GLU A 59 24.23 18.96 -18.05
C GLU A 59 24.19 20.27 -17.25
N MET A 60 23.45 21.27 -17.72
CA MET A 60 23.21 22.51 -16.95
C MET A 60 22.49 22.21 -15.65
N ILE A 61 21.41 21.41 -15.69
CA ILE A 61 20.64 21.04 -14.50
C ILE A 61 21.52 20.22 -13.53
N LYS A 62 22.25 19.20 -14.01
CA LYS A 62 23.16 18.40 -13.19
C LYS A 62 24.18 19.27 -12.45
N ARG A 63 24.77 20.25 -13.13
CA ARG A 63 25.73 21.20 -12.54
C ARG A 63 25.08 22.01 -11.42
N VAL A 64 23.93 22.65 -11.67
CA VAL A 64 23.23 23.47 -10.66
C VAL A 64 22.79 22.63 -9.47
N MET A 65 22.30 21.41 -9.68
CA MET A 65 21.92 20.50 -8.59
C MET A 65 23.14 20.09 -7.75
N ALA A 66 24.25 19.75 -8.40
CA ALA A 66 25.49 19.38 -7.70
C ALA A 66 26.05 20.53 -6.85
N GLU A 67 26.01 21.78 -7.34
CA GLU A 67 26.39 22.99 -6.60
C GLU A 67 25.55 23.15 -5.30
N ASN A 68 24.35 22.61 -5.27
CA ASN A 68 23.43 22.66 -4.12
C ASN A 68 23.37 21.34 -3.33
N GLY A 69 24.27 20.39 -3.60
CA GLY A 69 24.35 19.12 -2.89
C GLY A 69 23.22 18.13 -3.20
N ILE A 70 22.49 18.33 -4.29
CA ILE A 70 21.37 17.48 -4.73
C ILE A 70 21.90 16.41 -5.69
N GLU A 71 21.62 15.14 -5.40
CA GLU A 71 21.94 14.03 -6.32
C GLU A 71 21.02 14.07 -7.54
N VAL A 72 21.55 13.64 -8.70
CA VAL A 72 20.77 13.58 -9.94
C VAL A 72 20.87 12.19 -10.56
N ALA A 73 19.72 11.54 -10.72
CA ALA A 73 19.55 10.30 -11.46
C ALA A 73 18.68 10.55 -12.70
N GLY A 74 18.69 9.63 -13.66
CA GLY A 74 17.86 9.71 -14.86
C GLY A 74 16.44 9.22 -14.62
N GLY A 75 15.51 9.66 -15.46
CA GLY A 75 14.16 9.15 -15.54
C GLY A 75 13.75 8.93 -17.00
N ILE A 76 12.87 7.97 -17.24
CA ILE A 76 12.23 7.77 -18.54
C ILE A 76 10.77 7.45 -18.38
N THR A 77 9.96 7.85 -19.36
CA THR A 77 8.61 7.33 -19.52
C THR A 77 8.45 6.68 -20.89
N THR A 78 7.57 5.70 -21.00
CA THR A 78 7.35 4.94 -22.23
C THR A 78 6.11 5.43 -22.97
N VAL A 79 5.96 6.74 -23.07
CA VAL A 79 4.92 7.38 -23.88
C VAL A 79 5.54 8.06 -25.09
N THR A 80 4.85 8.00 -26.23
CA THR A 80 5.26 8.65 -27.44
C THR A 80 4.01 9.00 -28.26
N PRO A 81 3.98 10.18 -28.91
CA PRO A 81 2.96 10.44 -29.91
C PRO A 81 3.06 9.44 -31.06
N ASP A 82 2.07 9.41 -31.93
CA ASP A 82 2.09 8.57 -33.12
C ASP A 82 3.31 8.90 -34.00
N LEU A 83 4.08 7.88 -34.33
CA LEU A 83 5.28 8.02 -35.18
C LEU A 83 4.92 8.02 -36.67
N CYS A 84 3.76 7.43 -37.02
CA CYS A 84 3.22 7.36 -38.38
C CYS A 84 1.69 7.25 -38.36
N GLU A 85 1.02 7.39 -39.51
CA GLU A 85 -0.44 7.31 -39.62
C GLU A 85 -1.01 5.94 -39.20
N GLU A 86 -0.29 4.87 -39.39
CA GLU A 86 -0.70 3.51 -38.97
C GLU A 86 -0.79 3.40 -37.45
N ASP A 87 -0.05 4.20 -36.69
CA ASP A 87 -0.09 4.17 -35.23
C ASP A 87 -1.43 4.65 -34.67
N LYS A 88 -2.16 5.51 -35.40
CA LYS A 88 -3.52 5.96 -35.03
C LYS A 88 -4.52 4.80 -34.93
N LYS A 89 -4.26 3.69 -35.59
CA LYS A 89 -5.07 2.47 -35.51
C LYS A 89 -4.75 1.62 -34.28
N ARG A 90 -3.67 1.93 -33.54
CA ARG A 90 -3.23 1.18 -32.37
C ARG A 90 -4.04 1.66 -31.15
N LYS A 91 -4.52 0.69 -30.37
CA LYS A 91 -5.30 0.98 -29.14
C LYS A 91 -4.34 1.16 -27.95
N ARG A 92 -3.63 2.26 -27.94
CA ARG A 92 -2.66 2.60 -26.90
C ARG A 92 -3.30 3.49 -25.83
N LEU A 93 -3.28 3.03 -24.58
CA LEU A 93 -3.72 3.85 -23.45
C LEU A 93 -2.61 4.86 -23.11
N PHE A 94 -2.97 6.13 -22.90
CA PHE A 94 -2.06 7.23 -22.57
C PHE A 94 -0.85 7.35 -23.52
N GLU A 95 -1.02 7.03 -24.80
CA GLU A 95 0.07 7.06 -25.79
C GLU A 95 1.29 6.20 -25.42
N THR A 96 1.10 5.16 -24.57
CA THR A 96 2.18 4.23 -24.24
C THR A 96 2.69 3.49 -25.47
N PHE A 97 3.95 3.07 -25.47
CA PHE A 97 4.54 2.32 -26.58
C PHE A 97 3.73 1.07 -26.93
N CYS A 98 3.56 0.79 -28.21
CA CYS A 98 3.16 -0.53 -28.69
C CYS A 98 4.40 -1.40 -28.85
N TYR A 99 4.60 -2.36 -27.97
CA TYR A 99 5.81 -3.20 -27.95
C TYR A 99 5.83 -4.31 -29.02
N CYS A 100 4.81 -4.38 -29.87
CA CYS A 100 4.80 -5.18 -31.10
C CYS A 100 5.13 -4.35 -32.35
N ASN A 101 5.29 -3.03 -32.22
CA ASN A 101 5.65 -2.12 -33.30
C ASN A 101 7.16 -1.87 -33.32
N GLU A 102 7.84 -2.23 -34.40
CA GLU A 102 9.31 -2.16 -34.49
C GLU A 102 9.85 -0.72 -34.36
N PRO A 103 9.29 0.31 -35.00
CA PRO A 103 9.70 1.70 -34.75
C PRO A 103 9.65 2.11 -33.27
N MET A 104 8.57 1.76 -32.55
CA MET A 104 8.44 2.08 -31.11
C MET A 104 9.40 1.27 -30.26
N ARG A 105 9.67 0.01 -30.59
CA ARG A 105 10.69 -0.82 -29.94
C ARG A 105 12.08 -0.22 -30.09
N ASN A 106 12.43 0.25 -31.30
CA ASN A 106 13.71 0.89 -31.56
C ASN A 106 13.82 2.23 -30.82
N ARG A 107 12.75 2.99 -30.75
CA ARG A 107 12.70 4.22 -29.94
C ARG A 107 12.98 3.94 -28.46
N LEU A 108 12.42 2.89 -27.87
CA LEU A 108 12.67 2.57 -26.47
C LEU A 108 14.13 2.16 -26.22
N LYS A 109 14.77 1.43 -27.14
CA LYS A 109 16.22 1.14 -27.08
C LYS A 109 17.03 2.43 -27.09
N GLU A 110 16.75 3.34 -28.04
CA GLU A 110 17.40 4.64 -28.16
C GLU A 110 17.26 5.47 -26.86
N VAL A 111 16.06 5.52 -26.28
CA VAL A 111 15.80 6.20 -24.99
C VAL A 111 16.65 5.60 -23.88
N SER A 112 16.71 4.27 -23.78
CA SER A 112 17.46 3.57 -22.74
C SER A 112 18.97 3.80 -22.90
N GLU A 113 19.49 3.76 -24.12
CA GLU A 113 20.90 4.03 -24.43
C GLU A 113 21.27 5.50 -24.16
N TYR A 114 20.42 6.44 -24.58
CA TYR A 114 20.62 7.87 -24.33
C TYR A 114 20.68 8.16 -22.83
N THR A 115 19.71 7.65 -22.05
CA THR A 115 19.67 7.84 -20.60
C THR A 115 20.91 7.25 -19.93
N ALA A 116 21.30 6.04 -20.31
CA ALA A 116 22.48 5.37 -19.77
C ALA A 116 23.81 6.08 -20.12
N SER A 117 23.84 6.89 -21.20
CA SER A 117 25.01 7.71 -21.54
C SER A 117 25.17 8.94 -20.66
N LEU A 118 24.12 9.33 -19.92
CA LEU A 118 24.09 10.56 -19.11
C LEU A 118 24.07 10.30 -17.60
N PHE A 119 23.68 9.11 -17.16
CA PHE A 119 23.45 8.79 -15.75
C PHE A 119 23.99 7.41 -15.38
N ASP A 120 24.32 7.22 -14.10
CA ASP A 120 24.69 5.92 -13.51
C ASP A 120 23.48 5.20 -12.88
N GLU A 121 22.35 5.89 -12.77
CA GLU A 121 21.09 5.36 -12.26
C GLU A 121 19.92 6.00 -13.01
N PHE A 122 18.87 5.23 -13.32
CA PHE A 122 17.60 5.79 -13.74
C PHE A 122 16.38 4.98 -13.30
N ILE A 123 15.24 5.66 -13.24
CA ILE A 123 13.92 5.07 -12.94
C ILE A 123 13.02 5.09 -14.18
N ILE A 124 12.23 4.05 -14.35
CA ILE A 124 11.17 3.98 -15.35
C ILE A 124 9.85 4.31 -14.66
N ASP A 125 9.16 5.35 -15.15
CA ASP A 125 7.85 5.78 -14.70
C ASP A 125 6.77 4.70 -14.95
N ASP A 126 5.64 4.77 -14.26
CA ASP A 126 4.55 3.78 -14.28
C ASP A 126 3.76 3.68 -15.60
N PHE A 127 4.21 4.34 -16.64
CA PHE A 127 3.72 4.10 -18.01
C PHE A 127 4.39 2.90 -18.71
N PHE A 128 5.23 2.13 -17.99
CA PHE A 128 5.91 0.95 -18.53
C PHE A 128 5.02 -0.28 -18.52
N PHE A 129 3.92 -0.20 -19.29
CA PHE A 129 2.90 -1.24 -19.41
C PHE A 129 2.34 -1.33 -20.84
N THR A 130 1.47 -2.29 -21.12
CA THR A 130 0.79 -2.42 -22.41
C THR A 130 -0.67 -2.84 -22.26
N GLN A 131 -1.56 -2.11 -22.94
CA GLN A 131 -2.95 -2.48 -23.18
C GLN A 131 -3.29 -2.51 -24.68
N CYS A 132 -2.30 -2.37 -25.54
CA CYS A 132 -2.51 -2.35 -26.99
C CYS A 132 -3.09 -3.67 -27.49
N MET A 133 -4.13 -3.56 -28.32
CA MET A 133 -4.83 -4.69 -28.96
C MET A 133 -4.89 -4.51 -30.49
N CYS A 134 -3.86 -3.88 -31.09
CA CYS A 134 -3.76 -3.74 -32.55
C CYS A 134 -3.51 -5.11 -33.23
N GLU A 135 -3.54 -5.13 -34.55
CA GLU A 135 -3.36 -6.36 -35.33
C GLU A 135 -2.04 -7.06 -35.04
N ASP A 136 -0.94 -6.30 -34.85
CA ASP A 136 0.37 -6.87 -34.50
C ASP A 136 0.32 -7.55 -33.13
N CYS A 137 -0.32 -6.90 -32.14
CA CYS A 137 -0.48 -7.48 -30.82
C CYS A 137 -1.36 -8.73 -30.83
N LEU A 138 -2.46 -8.72 -31.59
CA LEU A 138 -3.33 -9.90 -31.79
C LEU A 138 -2.58 -11.05 -32.46
N LYS A 139 -1.80 -10.77 -33.50
CA LYS A 139 -0.99 -11.76 -34.20
C LYS A 139 0.07 -12.38 -33.29
N GLU A 140 0.78 -11.58 -32.52
CA GLU A 140 1.84 -12.07 -31.63
C GLU A 140 1.28 -12.79 -30.41
N LYS A 141 0.13 -12.35 -29.88
CA LYS A 141 -0.58 -13.00 -28.80
C LYS A 141 -0.96 -14.44 -29.17
N GLY A 142 -1.48 -14.64 -30.40
CA GLY A 142 -1.95 -15.95 -30.85
C GLY A 142 -3.03 -16.52 -29.92
N SER A 143 -2.86 -17.77 -29.48
CA SER A 143 -3.81 -18.49 -28.61
C SER A 143 -3.67 -18.17 -27.11
N LYS A 144 -2.63 -17.42 -26.68
CA LYS A 144 -2.44 -17.05 -25.28
C LYS A 144 -3.58 -16.18 -24.76
N SER A 145 -3.83 -16.21 -23.46
CA SER A 145 -4.64 -15.19 -22.80
C SER A 145 -3.94 -13.80 -22.87
N TRP A 146 -4.68 -12.72 -22.65
CA TRP A 146 -4.06 -11.39 -22.59
C TRP A 146 -3.09 -11.25 -21.41
N GLU A 147 -3.39 -11.87 -20.26
CA GLU A 147 -2.51 -11.92 -19.11
C GLU A 147 -1.18 -12.59 -19.47
N GLU A 148 -1.19 -13.82 -19.95
CA GLU A 148 0.01 -14.57 -20.35
C GLU A 148 0.85 -13.81 -21.38
N PHE A 149 0.19 -13.24 -22.39
CA PHE A 149 0.87 -12.49 -23.44
C PHE A 149 1.55 -11.22 -22.88
N ARG A 150 0.82 -10.41 -22.11
CA ARG A 150 1.31 -9.14 -21.60
C ARG A 150 2.42 -9.32 -20.58
N LEU A 151 2.29 -10.26 -19.64
CA LEU A 151 3.33 -10.58 -18.68
C LEU A 151 4.63 -11.03 -19.37
N ALA A 152 4.54 -11.94 -20.34
CA ALA A 152 5.68 -12.41 -21.12
C ALA A 152 6.29 -11.28 -21.96
N LYS A 153 5.45 -10.46 -22.62
CA LYS A 153 5.87 -9.33 -23.46
C LYS A 153 6.63 -8.29 -22.64
N MET A 154 6.10 -7.87 -21.50
CA MET A 154 6.76 -6.86 -20.68
C MET A 154 8.07 -7.37 -20.06
N MET A 155 8.19 -8.68 -19.81
CA MET A 155 9.44 -9.28 -19.40
C MET A 155 10.49 -9.29 -20.54
N GLU A 156 10.07 -9.61 -21.76
CA GLU A 156 10.93 -9.50 -22.97
C GLU A 156 11.40 -8.06 -23.19
N VAL A 157 10.48 -7.09 -23.11
CA VAL A 157 10.76 -5.66 -23.26
C VAL A 157 11.73 -5.18 -22.19
N SER A 158 11.53 -5.56 -20.93
CA SER A 158 12.43 -5.23 -19.83
C SER A 158 13.88 -5.62 -20.13
N LYS A 159 14.10 -6.86 -20.58
CA LYS A 159 15.44 -7.38 -20.88
C LYS A 159 16.05 -6.79 -22.14
N ASN A 160 15.27 -6.77 -23.24
CA ASN A 160 15.81 -6.56 -24.58
C ASN A 160 15.74 -5.10 -25.04
N LEU A 161 14.86 -4.28 -24.49
CA LEU A 161 14.68 -2.90 -24.91
C LEU A 161 15.13 -1.89 -23.86
N VAL A 162 15.26 -2.30 -22.61
CA VAL A 162 15.67 -1.40 -21.51
C VAL A 162 17.04 -1.84 -20.97
N ILE A 163 17.10 -2.97 -20.28
CA ILE A 163 18.28 -3.38 -19.50
C ILE A 163 19.46 -3.69 -20.41
N GLY A 164 19.27 -4.48 -21.47
CA GLY A 164 20.31 -4.85 -22.41
C GLY A 164 20.95 -3.65 -23.10
N PRO A 165 20.17 -2.76 -23.76
CA PRO A 165 20.69 -1.55 -24.37
C PRO A 165 21.37 -0.60 -23.38
N ALA A 166 20.78 -0.34 -22.23
CA ALA A 166 21.37 0.52 -21.21
C ALA A 166 22.72 -0.01 -20.70
N LYS A 167 22.81 -1.30 -20.39
CA LYS A 167 24.05 -1.94 -19.90
C LYS A 167 25.15 -2.07 -20.97
N LYS A 168 24.81 -2.02 -22.25
CA LYS A 168 25.81 -1.89 -23.31
C LYS A 168 26.53 -0.53 -23.27
N VAL A 169 25.81 0.54 -22.92
CA VAL A 169 26.39 1.89 -22.83
C VAL A 169 27.08 2.09 -21.49
N ASN A 170 26.44 1.71 -20.39
CA ASN A 170 26.99 1.80 -19.05
C ASN A 170 26.79 0.46 -18.31
N PRO A 171 27.80 -0.43 -18.28
CA PRO A 171 27.69 -1.74 -17.63
C PRO A 171 27.31 -1.71 -16.14
N ASN A 172 27.60 -0.60 -15.45
CA ASN A 172 27.36 -0.44 -14.01
C ASN A 172 26.06 0.27 -13.69
N ILE A 173 25.28 0.66 -14.70
CA ILE A 173 24.05 1.41 -14.49
C ILE A 173 23.05 0.65 -13.60
N LYS A 174 22.42 1.38 -12.68
CA LYS A 174 21.32 0.90 -11.84
C LYS A 174 19.99 1.29 -12.42
N ILE A 175 19.08 0.34 -12.53
CA ILE A 175 17.78 0.56 -13.17
C ILE A 175 16.66 0.16 -12.21
N THR A 176 15.78 1.11 -11.95
CA THR A 176 14.61 0.97 -11.08
C THR A 176 13.34 0.90 -11.92
N ILE A 177 12.48 -0.07 -11.65
CA ILE A 177 11.11 -0.10 -12.18
C ILE A 177 10.12 0.44 -11.15
N LYS A 178 9.25 1.38 -11.55
CA LYS A 178 8.12 1.80 -10.73
C LYS A 178 6.88 1.00 -11.10
N TYR A 179 6.26 0.38 -10.11
CA TYR A 179 4.92 -0.19 -10.21
C TYR A 179 3.89 0.86 -9.79
N PRO A 180 2.75 0.96 -10.49
CA PRO A 180 1.69 1.91 -10.12
C PRO A 180 0.90 1.45 -8.88
N ASN A 181 -0.06 2.27 -8.48
CA ASN A 181 -0.92 2.02 -7.33
C ASN A 181 -2.10 1.06 -7.60
N TRP A 182 -2.24 0.51 -8.82
CA TRP A 182 -3.33 -0.42 -9.19
C TRP A 182 -2.88 -1.89 -9.21
N ARG A 183 -2.38 -2.38 -8.08
CA ARG A 183 -1.83 -3.75 -7.94
C ARG A 183 -2.74 -4.85 -8.47
N GLU A 184 -4.05 -4.75 -8.25
CA GLU A 184 -5.01 -5.80 -8.60
C GLU A 184 -5.16 -6.06 -10.11
N SER A 185 -4.70 -5.12 -10.96
CA SER A 185 -4.72 -5.25 -12.41
C SER A 185 -3.33 -5.29 -13.06
N PHE A 186 -2.27 -5.55 -12.31
CA PHE A 186 -0.91 -5.64 -12.86
C PHE A 186 -0.81 -6.64 -14.02
N GLN A 187 -1.39 -7.83 -13.86
CA GLN A 187 -1.39 -8.87 -14.90
C GLN A 187 -2.16 -8.45 -16.16
N GLU A 188 -3.15 -7.58 -16.03
CA GLU A 188 -3.92 -7.07 -17.16
C GLU A 188 -3.16 -6.06 -18.00
N THR A 189 -2.13 -5.44 -17.43
CA THR A 189 -1.30 -4.41 -18.05
C THR A 189 0.13 -4.89 -18.31
N GLY A 190 0.48 -6.09 -17.83
CA GLY A 190 1.78 -6.70 -18.05
C GLY A 190 2.84 -6.32 -17.02
N TYR A 191 2.49 -5.62 -15.93
CA TYR A 191 3.37 -5.54 -14.78
C TYR A 191 3.56 -6.92 -14.18
N ASN A 192 4.82 -7.36 -14.10
CA ASN A 192 5.20 -8.69 -13.64
C ASN A 192 6.20 -8.60 -12.48
N PRO A 193 5.75 -8.19 -11.26
CA PRO A 193 6.65 -8.09 -10.12
C PRO A 193 7.35 -9.39 -9.78
N GLN A 194 6.73 -10.54 -10.07
CA GLN A 194 7.30 -11.85 -9.83
C GLN A 194 8.63 -12.05 -10.55
N ASP A 195 8.70 -11.71 -11.85
CA ASP A 195 9.86 -11.97 -12.68
C ASP A 195 10.72 -10.71 -12.90
N GLN A 196 10.11 -9.53 -12.99
CA GLN A 196 10.80 -8.27 -13.21
C GLN A 196 11.75 -7.93 -12.04
N ARG A 197 11.41 -8.27 -10.80
CA ARG A 197 12.31 -8.11 -9.65
C ARG A 197 13.65 -8.83 -9.79
N GLU A 198 13.74 -9.85 -10.64
CA GLU A 198 14.97 -10.60 -10.86
C GLU A 198 15.93 -9.91 -11.86
N VAL A 199 15.43 -8.94 -12.61
CA VAL A 199 16.19 -8.27 -13.67
C VAL A 199 16.44 -6.79 -13.43
N PHE A 200 15.57 -6.11 -12.68
CA PHE A 200 15.81 -4.73 -12.25
C PHE A 200 16.61 -4.69 -10.94
N ASP A 201 17.46 -3.68 -10.79
CA ASP A 201 18.27 -3.51 -9.58
C ASP A 201 17.41 -3.14 -8.37
N PHE A 202 16.41 -2.26 -8.57
CA PHE A 202 15.47 -1.82 -7.55
C PHE A 202 14.03 -1.80 -8.09
N VAL A 203 13.08 -1.85 -7.17
CA VAL A 203 11.66 -1.68 -7.41
C VAL A 203 11.17 -0.43 -6.70
N TYR A 204 10.10 0.17 -7.18
CA TYR A 204 9.47 1.36 -6.61
C TYR A 204 7.95 1.23 -6.74
N THR A 205 7.16 1.97 -5.97
CA THR A 205 5.71 1.90 -6.10
C THR A 205 5.02 3.26 -5.99
N GLY A 206 3.86 3.35 -6.60
CA GLY A 206 2.95 4.48 -6.42
C GLY A 206 2.28 4.43 -5.05
N THR A 207 2.22 5.59 -4.40
CA THR A 207 1.51 5.80 -3.13
C THR A 207 0.50 6.95 -3.23
N GLU A 208 0.04 7.22 -4.46
CA GLU A 208 -0.90 8.28 -4.81
C GLU A 208 -2.32 7.88 -4.41
N THR A 209 -2.72 8.06 -3.17
CA THR A 209 -4.10 7.88 -2.70
C THR A 209 -4.92 9.17 -2.73
N ARG A 210 -4.26 10.32 -2.85
CA ARG A 210 -4.86 11.63 -3.09
C ARG A 210 -6.00 11.96 -2.11
N HIS A 211 -7.06 12.61 -2.57
CA HIS A 211 -8.23 12.89 -1.74
C HIS A 211 -9.25 11.76 -1.88
N GLY A 212 -9.52 11.02 -0.79
CA GLY A 212 -10.32 9.80 -0.82
C GLY A 212 -11.75 9.91 -1.37
N ALA A 213 -12.35 11.12 -1.39
CA ALA A 213 -13.69 11.33 -1.93
C ALA A 213 -13.72 11.94 -3.34
N GLN A 214 -12.59 12.47 -3.83
CA GLN A 214 -12.55 13.25 -5.07
C GLN A 214 -11.66 12.63 -6.15
N GLN A 215 -10.83 11.66 -5.78
CA GLN A 215 -9.95 10.99 -6.73
C GLN A 215 -10.73 9.99 -7.62
N ASP A 216 -10.37 9.93 -8.89
CA ASP A 216 -11.07 9.09 -9.87
C ASP A 216 -10.84 7.58 -9.66
N GLN A 217 -9.75 7.19 -8.99
CA GLN A 217 -9.40 5.79 -8.75
C GLN A 217 -10.12 5.17 -7.53
N HIS A 218 -10.72 5.99 -6.66
CA HIS A 218 -11.42 5.55 -5.44
C HIS A 218 -10.58 4.68 -4.50
N LEU A 219 -9.27 4.94 -4.42
CA LEU A 219 -8.32 4.16 -3.62
C LEU A 219 -8.49 4.43 -2.11
N PRO A 220 -8.49 3.41 -1.26
CA PRO A 220 -8.44 3.59 0.17
C PRO A 220 -7.08 4.14 0.61
N ARG A 221 -7.06 5.04 1.57
CA ARG A 221 -5.86 5.82 1.94
C ARG A 221 -4.74 4.96 2.54
N TYR A 222 -5.08 3.86 3.23
CA TYR A 222 -4.09 2.95 3.80
C TYR A 222 -3.17 2.32 2.74
N LEU A 223 -3.58 2.32 1.46
CA LEU A 223 -2.78 1.84 0.34
C LEU A 223 -1.43 2.56 0.24
N SER A 224 -1.33 3.84 0.61
CA SER A 224 -0.04 4.56 0.68
C SER A 224 0.96 3.92 1.67
N TYR A 225 0.48 3.10 2.61
CA TYR A 225 1.31 2.29 3.50
C TYR A 225 1.43 0.83 3.07
N SER A 226 0.31 0.18 2.74
CA SER A 226 0.26 -1.26 2.51
C SER A 226 0.97 -1.68 1.22
N LEU A 227 0.83 -0.92 0.14
CA LEU A 227 1.46 -1.25 -1.13
C LEU A 227 2.99 -1.18 -1.08
N PRO A 228 3.64 -0.16 -0.48
CA PRO A 228 5.08 -0.21 -0.20
C PRO A 228 5.49 -1.43 0.64
N ARG A 229 4.67 -1.87 1.60
CA ARG A 229 4.95 -3.07 2.38
C ARG A 229 4.88 -4.33 1.51
N TRP A 230 3.86 -4.44 0.66
CA TRP A 230 3.79 -5.55 -0.29
C TRP A 230 5.00 -5.57 -1.23
N VAL A 231 5.41 -4.42 -1.77
CA VAL A 231 6.57 -4.30 -2.68
C VAL A 231 7.89 -4.60 -1.94
N GLU A 232 8.03 -4.22 -0.66
CA GLU A 232 9.17 -4.65 0.16
C GLU A 232 9.22 -6.18 0.28
N ASN A 233 8.07 -6.83 0.50
CA ASN A 233 7.96 -8.28 0.58
C ASN A 233 8.11 -8.98 -0.80
N VAL A 234 7.90 -8.27 -1.92
CA VAL A 234 8.23 -8.74 -3.27
C VAL A 234 9.75 -8.80 -3.48
N ALA A 235 10.47 -7.76 -3.09
CA ALA A 235 11.90 -7.61 -3.31
C ALA A 235 12.59 -7.08 -2.04
N PRO A 236 12.76 -7.93 -1.00
CA PRO A 236 13.29 -7.50 0.30
C PRO A 236 14.61 -6.75 0.20
N GLY A 237 14.68 -5.58 0.82
CA GLY A 237 15.83 -4.68 0.80
C GLY A 237 16.08 -3.97 -0.52
N ARG A 238 15.26 -4.20 -1.56
CA ARG A 238 15.37 -3.56 -2.89
C ARG A 238 14.19 -2.65 -3.23
N ASN A 239 13.21 -2.46 -2.32
CA ASN A 239 12.22 -1.41 -2.48
C ASN A 239 12.91 -0.05 -2.27
N GLY A 240 13.05 0.71 -3.36
CA GLY A 240 13.68 2.04 -3.37
C GLY A 240 12.81 3.07 -2.68
N GLY A 241 11.48 3.05 -2.88
CA GLY A 241 10.63 4.05 -2.27
C GLY A 241 9.17 4.06 -2.68
N GLY A 242 8.46 5.06 -2.18
CA GLY A 242 7.08 5.38 -2.52
C GLY A 242 6.98 6.73 -3.23
N TRP A 243 6.08 6.82 -4.18
CA TRP A 243 5.88 7.95 -5.09
C TRP A 243 4.44 8.45 -5.01
N PHE A 244 4.24 9.70 -4.66
CA PHE A 244 2.93 10.34 -4.60
C PHE A 244 2.94 11.72 -5.27
N ASP A 245 1.76 12.28 -5.50
CA ASP A 245 1.57 13.52 -6.24
C ASP A 245 0.55 14.48 -5.60
N PRO A 246 0.51 15.77 -6.02
CA PRO A 246 -0.43 16.74 -5.50
C PRO A 246 -1.74 16.81 -6.30
N PHE A 247 -1.92 15.96 -7.32
CA PHE A 247 -3.13 16.00 -8.15
C PHE A 247 -4.34 15.50 -7.36
N GLU A 248 -5.51 16.01 -7.64
CA GLU A 248 -6.74 15.66 -6.92
C GLU A 248 -6.62 15.79 -5.38
N CYS A 249 -5.72 16.66 -4.91
CA CYS A 249 -5.55 17.02 -3.52
C CYS A 249 -5.99 18.47 -3.32
N ASP A 250 -7.23 18.74 -2.98
CA ASP A 250 -7.72 20.10 -2.78
C ASP A 250 -7.18 20.75 -1.52
N ARG A 251 -6.89 19.92 -0.52
CA ARG A 251 -6.38 20.34 0.79
C ARG A 251 -4.93 19.95 0.97
N ILE A 252 -4.18 20.75 1.74
CA ILE A 252 -2.79 20.45 2.07
C ILE A 252 -2.66 19.16 2.89
N ASP A 253 -3.59 18.93 3.82
CA ASP A 253 -3.58 17.77 4.70
C ASP A 253 -3.75 16.44 3.94
N THR A 254 -4.57 16.40 2.87
CA THR A 254 -4.68 15.19 2.03
C THR A 254 -3.41 14.91 1.24
N TYR A 255 -2.68 15.96 0.84
CA TYR A 255 -1.36 15.80 0.25
C TYR A 255 -0.32 15.27 1.26
N LEU A 256 -0.31 15.84 2.48
CA LEU A 256 0.61 15.42 3.54
C LEU A 256 0.33 13.99 4.02
N GLU A 257 -0.93 13.54 4.02
CA GLU A 257 -1.32 12.20 4.40
C GLU A 257 -0.58 11.12 3.60
N GLN A 258 -0.45 11.31 2.29
CA GLN A 258 0.32 10.40 1.43
C GLN A 258 1.80 10.34 1.86
N ALA A 259 2.39 11.49 2.19
CA ALA A 259 3.77 11.57 2.68
C ALA A 259 3.95 10.82 4.02
N TYR A 260 3.00 10.99 4.94
CA TYR A 260 3.05 10.34 6.26
C TYR A 260 2.96 8.83 6.14
N LEU A 261 1.95 8.32 5.43
CA LEU A 261 1.72 6.89 5.26
C LEU A 261 2.88 6.22 4.51
N THR A 262 3.44 6.89 3.48
CA THR A 262 4.66 6.43 2.80
C THR A 262 5.85 6.34 3.76
N ALA A 263 6.05 7.34 4.63
CA ALA A 263 7.13 7.33 5.62
C ALA A 263 6.94 6.21 6.67
N PHE A 264 5.71 5.98 7.14
CA PHE A 264 5.41 4.94 8.15
C PHE A 264 5.73 3.53 7.64
N SER A 265 5.67 3.29 6.33
CA SER A 265 6.07 2.03 5.71
C SER A 265 7.59 1.79 5.70
N LYS A 266 8.39 2.77 6.15
CA LYS A 266 9.87 2.73 6.15
C LYS A 266 10.49 2.66 4.75
N CYS A 267 9.87 3.32 3.76
CA CYS A 267 10.47 3.52 2.45
C CYS A 267 11.83 4.23 2.55
N LYS A 268 12.80 3.81 1.73
CA LYS A 268 14.14 4.43 1.68
C LYS A 268 14.11 5.82 1.07
N GLU A 269 13.30 6.00 0.04
CA GLU A 269 13.06 7.27 -0.62
C GLU A 269 11.58 7.63 -0.55
N ILE A 270 11.29 8.91 -0.30
CA ILE A 270 9.95 9.50 -0.34
C ILE A 270 9.93 10.44 -1.53
N MET A 271 9.28 10.00 -2.62
CA MET A 271 9.26 10.74 -3.87
C MET A 271 7.98 11.54 -4.04
N MET A 272 8.16 12.81 -4.31
CA MET A 272 7.11 13.77 -4.62
C MET A 272 7.09 14.09 -6.11
N PHE A 273 6.06 13.70 -6.82
CA PHE A 273 5.84 14.06 -8.22
C PHE A 273 5.04 15.36 -8.32
N CYS A 274 5.34 16.30 -9.16
CA CYS A 274 6.60 16.51 -9.83
C CYS A 274 7.08 17.94 -9.53
N TRP A 275 8.36 18.21 -9.77
CA TRP A 275 9.03 19.48 -9.48
C TRP A 275 8.21 20.71 -9.86
N SER A 276 7.80 20.83 -11.13
CA SER A 276 7.07 22.01 -11.61
C SER A 276 5.68 22.17 -10.98
N ALA A 277 4.94 21.07 -10.79
CA ALA A 277 3.63 21.13 -10.16
C ALA A 277 3.73 21.55 -8.68
N LEU A 278 4.71 21.01 -7.95
CA LEU A 278 4.94 21.34 -6.53
C LEU A 278 5.38 22.80 -6.35
N TYR A 279 6.26 23.30 -7.21
CA TYR A 279 6.68 24.69 -7.17
C TYR A 279 5.51 25.64 -7.43
N ASN A 280 4.67 25.35 -8.43
CA ASN A 280 3.57 26.21 -8.83
C ASN A 280 2.40 26.21 -7.83
N ASN A 281 2.02 25.08 -7.26
CA ASN A 281 0.88 24.99 -6.34
C ASN A 281 1.25 25.22 -4.86
N LYS A 282 2.53 25.18 -4.54
CA LYS A 282 3.10 25.43 -3.20
C LYS A 282 2.59 24.51 -2.09
N ARG A 283 1.97 23.39 -2.41
CA ARG A 283 1.54 22.37 -1.42
C ARG A 283 2.73 21.72 -0.70
N ALA A 284 3.91 21.78 -1.32
CA ALA A 284 5.15 21.29 -0.74
C ALA A 284 5.68 22.15 0.45
N THR A 285 5.16 23.36 0.68
CA THR A 285 5.71 24.29 1.68
C THR A 285 5.79 23.76 3.11
N PRO A 286 4.90 22.91 3.64
CA PRO A 286 5.01 22.37 4.98
C PRO A 286 5.90 21.12 5.08
N LEU A 287 6.35 20.55 3.95
CA LEU A 287 6.95 19.20 3.93
C LEU A 287 8.23 19.11 4.76
N LYS A 288 9.15 20.09 4.66
CA LYS A 288 10.42 20.03 5.41
C LYS A 288 10.18 19.91 6.91
N PHE A 289 9.29 20.72 7.43
CA PHE A 289 8.92 20.69 8.85
C PHE A 289 8.33 19.34 9.25
N GLN A 290 7.47 18.77 8.40
CA GLN A 290 6.89 17.45 8.67
C GLN A 290 7.94 16.32 8.52
N TYR A 291 8.82 16.42 7.54
CA TYR A 291 9.90 15.43 7.37
C TYR A 291 10.92 15.45 8.51
N GLU A 292 11.21 16.61 9.10
CA GLU A 292 12.04 16.71 10.30
C GLU A 292 11.43 15.94 11.49
N LYS A 293 10.10 16.01 11.66
CA LYS A 293 9.38 15.22 12.65
C LYS A 293 9.42 13.73 12.34
N LEU A 294 9.08 13.36 11.09
CA LEU A 294 9.06 11.98 10.64
C LEU A 294 10.43 11.32 10.74
N ASP A 295 11.50 12.03 10.41
CA ASP A 295 12.87 11.50 10.51
C ASP A 295 13.22 11.09 11.95
N LYS A 296 12.86 11.93 12.93
CA LYS A 296 13.07 11.63 14.34
C LYS A 296 12.27 10.42 14.80
N ILE A 297 11.00 10.36 14.42
CA ILE A 297 10.09 9.26 14.79
C ILE A 297 10.55 7.96 14.14
N MET A 298 10.77 7.96 12.83
CA MET A 298 11.17 6.76 12.10
C MET A 298 12.53 6.22 12.55
N GLY A 299 13.41 7.09 13.06
CA GLY A 299 14.69 6.69 13.66
C GLY A 299 14.54 5.88 14.96
N GLN A 300 13.40 5.97 15.63
CA GLN A 300 13.11 5.24 16.87
C GLN A 300 12.21 4.02 16.67
N CYS A 301 11.49 3.96 15.56
CA CYS A 301 10.67 2.81 15.20
C CYS A 301 11.51 1.67 14.62
N GLY A 302 11.18 0.44 14.97
CA GLY A 302 11.74 -0.78 14.39
C GLY A 302 11.26 -1.05 12.95
N ASN A 303 11.32 -2.31 12.53
CA ASN A 303 10.76 -2.70 11.25
C ASN A 303 9.24 -2.82 11.35
N PRO A 304 8.48 -2.37 10.35
CA PRO A 304 7.04 -2.57 10.32
C PRO A 304 6.67 -4.05 10.35
N PHE A 305 5.63 -4.39 11.09
CA PHE A 305 5.01 -5.70 11.06
C PHE A 305 3.50 -5.58 11.28
N GLY A 306 2.77 -6.65 11.03
CA GLY A 306 1.31 -6.68 11.19
C GLY A 306 0.76 -8.07 10.92
N LEU A 307 -0.55 -8.18 10.78
CA LEU A 307 -1.20 -9.40 10.33
C LEU A 307 -0.79 -9.71 8.88
N PRO A 308 -0.09 -10.83 8.62
CA PRO A 308 0.22 -11.23 7.26
C PRO A 308 -1.03 -11.40 6.42
N VAL A 309 -1.11 -10.70 5.28
CA VAL A 309 -2.17 -10.85 4.29
C VAL A 309 -1.58 -11.51 3.06
N TYR A 310 -2.03 -12.72 2.73
CA TYR A 310 -1.49 -13.46 1.60
C TYR A 310 -2.09 -12.99 0.29
N ILE A 311 -1.30 -12.26 -0.50
CA ILE A 311 -1.67 -11.70 -1.79
C ILE A 311 -0.66 -12.17 -2.83
N PRO A 312 -0.89 -13.34 -3.48
CA PRO A 312 0.01 -13.88 -4.49
C PRO A 312 0.22 -12.94 -5.67
N PHE A 313 1.31 -13.16 -6.41
CA PHE A 313 1.52 -12.46 -7.67
C PHE A 313 0.38 -12.70 -8.66
N ASN A 314 0.09 -11.69 -9.48
CA ASN A 314 -0.89 -11.76 -10.55
C ASN A 314 -2.29 -12.18 -10.07
N SER A 315 -2.67 -11.73 -8.88
CA SER A 315 -3.96 -12.04 -8.27
C SER A 315 -4.90 -10.83 -8.26
N GLN A 316 -6.20 -11.11 -8.25
CA GLN A 316 -7.27 -10.13 -8.01
C GLN A 316 -7.95 -10.45 -6.68
N GLY A 317 -8.26 -9.42 -5.91
CA GLY A 317 -8.82 -9.56 -4.57
C GLY A 317 -10.26 -9.08 -4.46
N GLU A 318 -10.59 -8.60 -3.28
CA GLU A 318 -11.89 -8.05 -2.90
C GLU A 318 -11.79 -6.51 -2.81
N ASP A 319 -11.38 -5.87 -3.89
CA ASP A 319 -11.31 -4.41 -4.04
C ASP A 319 -10.68 -3.71 -2.81
N HIS A 320 -9.40 -3.95 -2.60
CA HIS A 320 -8.62 -3.35 -1.50
C HIS A 320 -9.10 -3.68 -0.08
N ILE A 321 -9.64 -4.87 0.14
CA ILE A 321 -10.20 -5.25 1.46
C ILE A 321 -9.19 -5.08 2.61
N GLU A 322 -7.92 -5.41 2.38
CA GLU A 322 -6.84 -5.25 3.35
C GLU A 322 -6.61 -3.79 3.73
N ASP A 323 -6.80 -2.87 2.79
CA ASP A 323 -6.62 -1.44 3.03
C ASP A 323 -7.78 -0.87 3.85
N PHE A 324 -9.02 -1.29 3.58
CA PHE A 324 -10.17 -0.92 4.41
C PHE A 324 -10.05 -1.47 5.84
N LEU A 325 -9.53 -2.69 6.01
CA LEU A 325 -9.25 -3.25 7.33
C LEU A 325 -8.12 -2.47 8.03
N GLY A 326 -7.10 -2.03 7.30
CA GLY A 326 -6.07 -1.13 7.80
C GLY A 326 -6.61 0.20 8.29
N MET A 327 -7.58 0.79 7.57
CA MET A 327 -8.25 2.04 7.96
C MET A 327 -9.13 1.94 9.20
N VAL A 328 -9.49 0.75 9.63
CA VAL A 328 -10.18 0.52 10.92
C VAL A 328 -9.22 0.03 12.02
N GLY A 329 -7.92 0.25 11.86
CA GLY A 329 -6.93 0.03 12.91
C GLY A 329 -6.48 -1.42 13.10
N ILE A 330 -6.50 -2.23 12.05
CA ILE A 330 -5.89 -3.56 12.02
C ILE A 330 -4.57 -3.43 11.26
N PRO A 331 -3.40 -3.57 11.92
CA PRO A 331 -2.11 -3.45 11.21
C PRO A 331 -1.94 -4.59 10.23
N MET A 332 -1.77 -4.26 8.95
CA MET A 332 -1.67 -5.22 7.84
C MET A 332 -0.24 -5.31 7.31
N GLU A 333 0.21 -6.53 7.02
CA GLU A 333 1.49 -6.82 6.35
C GLU A 333 1.25 -7.66 5.09
N PRO A 334 0.92 -7.04 3.95
CA PRO A 334 0.67 -7.75 2.70
C PRO A 334 1.94 -8.45 2.20
N THR A 335 1.81 -9.72 1.77
CA THR A 335 2.94 -10.53 1.31
C THR A 335 2.57 -11.38 0.09
N PRO A 336 3.46 -11.48 -0.94
CA PRO A 336 3.22 -12.35 -2.09
C PRO A 336 3.48 -13.83 -1.80
N ASN A 337 4.05 -14.15 -0.63
CA ASN A 337 4.36 -15.51 -0.22
C ASN A 337 3.50 -15.91 0.98
N PHE A 338 2.91 -17.11 0.93
CA PHE A 338 2.19 -17.65 2.09
C PHE A 338 3.18 -17.84 3.25
N PRO A 339 2.92 -17.25 4.42
CA PRO A 339 3.89 -17.27 5.52
C PRO A 339 4.02 -18.66 6.13
N ALA A 340 5.20 -18.98 6.64
CA ALA A 340 5.41 -20.20 7.43
C ALA A 340 4.92 -19.97 8.86
N PHE A 341 4.27 -20.99 9.45
CA PHE A 341 3.91 -20.97 10.87
C PHE A 341 5.14 -21.02 11.77
N GLY A 342 5.18 -20.18 12.79
CA GLY A 342 6.20 -20.15 13.83
C GLY A 342 6.87 -18.78 14.02
N GLY A 343 7.66 -18.65 15.07
CA GLY A 343 8.23 -17.36 15.48
C GLY A 343 7.14 -16.38 15.89
N SER A 344 7.11 -15.21 15.25
CA SER A 344 6.07 -14.19 15.47
C SER A 344 4.82 -14.38 14.60
N VAL A 345 4.81 -15.39 13.69
CA VAL A 345 3.71 -15.61 12.74
C VAL A 345 2.83 -16.77 13.21
N ASN A 346 1.75 -16.41 13.88
CA ASN A 346 0.73 -17.36 14.36
C ASN A 346 -0.62 -17.19 13.66
N ASN A 347 -0.81 -16.08 12.95
CA ASN A 347 -2.03 -15.71 12.26
C ASN A 347 -1.73 -15.36 10.80
N VAL A 348 -2.67 -15.63 9.89
CA VAL A 348 -2.62 -15.18 8.48
C VAL A 348 -4.02 -14.90 7.97
N LEU A 349 -4.18 -13.83 7.22
CA LEU A 349 -5.41 -13.50 6.49
C LEU A 349 -5.30 -13.97 5.04
N VAL A 350 -6.31 -14.71 4.57
CA VAL A 350 -6.50 -15.08 3.17
C VAL A 350 -7.74 -14.39 2.61
N THR A 351 -7.60 -13.80 1.42
CA THR A 351 -8.63 -13.06 0.71
C THR A 351 -8.94 -13.74 -0.62
N ALA A 352 -9.89 -13.23 -1.39
CA ALA A 352 -10.15 -13.75 -2.74
C ALA A 352 -8.88 -13.79 -3.62
N ALA A 353 -7.94 -12.86 -3.43
CA ALA A 353 -6.64 -12.87 -4.11
C ALA A 353 -5.87 -14.17 -3.88
N SER A 354 -5.95 -14.75 -2.68
CA SER A 354 -5.26 -15.99 -2.32
C SER A 354 -5.67 -17.21 -3.15
N LEU A 355 -6.86 -17.17 -3.78
CA LEU A 355 -7.38 -18.23 -4.66
C LEU A 355 -6.60 -18.40 -5.98
N LYS A 356 -5.71 -17.46 -6.32
CA LYS A 356 -4.74 -17.61 -7.42
C LYS A 356 -3.79 -18.77 -7.19
N ASP A 357 -3.47 -19.05 -5.93
CA ASP A 357 -2.62 -20.17 -5.54
C ASP A 357 -3.42 -21.48 -5.51
N GLU A 358 -3.15 -22.38 -6.46
CA GLU A 358 -3.83 -23.68 -6.55
C GLU A 358 -3.58 -24.59 -5.34
N LYS A 359 -2.54 -24.30 -4.55
CA LYS A 359 -2.18 -25.05 -3.33
C LYS A 359 -2.71 -24.41 -2.05
N ILE A 360 -3.55 -23.40 -2.15
CA ILE A 360 -3.97 -22.60 -0.99
C ILE A 360 -4.60 -23.45 0.10
N ILE A 361 -5.50 -24.37 -0.23
CA ILE A 361 -6.17 -25.21 0.79
C ILE A 361 -5.18 -26.12 1.52
N SER A 362 -4.20 -26.69 0.81
CA SER A 362 -3.17 -27.51 1.45
C SER A 362 -2.26 -26.68 2.37
N LYS A 363 -1.93 -25.44 1.99
CA LYS A 363 -1.17 -24.51 2.82
C LYS A 363 -1.92 -24.11 4.09
N ILE A 364 -3.22 -23.84 3.97
CA ILE A 364 -4.10 -23.56 5.11
C ILE A 364 -4.12 -24.74 6.07
N LYS A 365 -4.34 -25.96 5.57
CA LYS A 365 -4.33 -27.18 6.40
C LYS A 365 -3.01 -27.36 7.14
N ASP A 366 -1.88 -27.26 6.44
CA ASP A 366 -0.54 -27.38 7.05
C ASP A 366 -0.29 -26.31 8.13
N PHE A 367 -0.73 -25.07 7.90
CA PHE A 367 -0.57 -23.97 8.85
C PHE A 367 -1.40 -24.19 10.12
N THR A 368 -2.68 -24.60 9.97
CA THR A 368 -3.59 -24.86 11.09
C THR A 368 -3.24 -26.13 11.85
N GLU A 369 -2.80 -27.20 11.18
CA GLU A 369 -2.31 -28.43 11.84
C GLU A 369 -1.15 -28.16 12.81
N LYS A 370 -0.29 -27.20 12.46
CA LYS A 370 0.84 -26.77 13.30
C LYS A 370 0.43 -25.89 14.49
N GLY A 371 -0.79 -25.36 14.49
CA GLY A 371 -1.34 -24.52 15.56
C GLY A 371 -1.57 -23.07 15.18
N GLY A 372 -1.43 -22.71 13.89
CA GLY A 372 -1.70 -21.37 13.39
C GLY A 372 -3.20 -21.10 13.20
N ASN A 373 -3.60 -19.83 13.23
CA ASN A 373 -4.96 -19.40 12.91
C ASN A 373 -4.99 -18.79 11.52
N VAL A 374 -5.90 -19.27 10.69
CA VAL A 374 -6.14 -18.73 9.35
C VAL A 374 -7.48 -18.00 9.36
N PHE A 375 -7.44 -16.72 9.06
CA PHE A 375 -8.63 -15.90 8.84
C PHE A 375 -8.96 -15.85 7.35
N ALA A 376 -10.18 -16.15 7.00
CA ALA A 376 -10.66 -16.16 5.63
C ALA A 376 -11.77 -15.12 5.45
N THR A 377 -11.64 -14.25 4.45
CA THR A 377 -12.72 -13.30 4.10
C THR A 377 -13.90 -14.03 3.46
N SER A 378 -15.07 -13.38 3.43
CA SER A 378 -16.24 -13.88 2.70
C SER A 378 -15.93 -14.12 1.21
N GLY A 379 -15.16 -13.24 0.57
CA GLY A 379 -14.77 -13.42 -0.84
C GLY A 379 -13.88 -14.64 -1.06
N PHE A 380 -12.93 -14.90 -0.14
CA PHE A 380 -12.17 -16.15 -0.17
C PHE A 380 -13.10 -17.37 -0.07
N MET A 381 -14.02 -17.37 0.92
CA MET A 381 -14.92 -18.50 1.15
C MET A 381 -15.82 -18.79 -0.06
N ILE A 382 -16.43 -17.76 -0.62
CA ILE A 382 -17.30 -17.89 -1.80
C ILE A 382 -16.53 -18.49 -2.98
N GLY A 383 -15.34 -18.00 -3.23
CA GLY A 383 -14.49 -18.51 -4.30
C GLY A 383 -13.96 -19.92 -4.03
N ALA A 384 -13.55 -20.21 -2.78
CA ALA A 384 -13.02 -21.51 -2.39
C ALA A 384 -14.11 -22.61 -2.48
N LEU A 385 -15.33 -22.34 -2.02
CA LEU A 385 -16.47 -23.26 -2.14
C LEU A 385 -16.80 -23.61 -3.60
N LYS A 386 -16.54 -22.72 -4.54
CA LYS A 386 -16.74 -22.96 -5.99
C LYS A 386 -15.59 -23.71 -6.64
N LYS A 387 -14.34 -23.47 -6.18
CA LYS A 387 -13.13 -23.93 -6.87
C LYS A 387 -12.47 -25.14 -6.21
N TYR A 388 -12.55 -25.27 -4.89
CA TYR A 388 -11.82 -26.27 -4.09
C TYR A 388 -12.76 -27.06 -3.18
N PRO A 389 -13.26 -28.25 -3.62
CA PRO A 389 -14.18 -29.07 -2.81
C PRO A 389 -13.63 -29.41 -1.41
N GLU A 390 -12.30 -29.54 -1.28
CA GLU A 390 -11.59 -29.88 -0.04
C GLU A 390 -11.61 -28.76 1.03
N VAL A 391 -12.14 -27.57 0.73
CA VAL A 391 -12.39 -26.53 1.74
C VAL A 391 -13.42 -27.00 2.76
N THR A 392 -14.29 -27.96 2.39
CA THR A 392 -15.28 -28.54 3.30
C THR A 392 -14.67 -29.40 4.41
N ASP A 393 -13.39 -29.73 4.32
CA ASP A 393 -12.66 -30.39 5.41
C ASP A 393 -12.32 -29.40 6.54
N LEU A 394 -12.26 -28.09 6.20
CA LEU A 394 -11.91 -27.01 7.14
C LEU A 394 -13.12 -26.44 7.86
N THR A 395 -14.30 -26.45 7.22
CA THR A 395 -15.51 -25.79 7.76
C THR A 395 -16.80 -26.41 7.24
N SER A 396 -17.88 -26.29 8.03
CA SER A 396 -19.23 -26.67 7.58
C SER A 396 -20.00 -25.58 6.83
N VAL A 397 -19.39 -24.43 6.61
CA VAL A 397 -20.04 -23.25 6.01
C VAL A 397 -20.43 -23.50 4.55
N ARG A 398 -21.58 -22.93 4.16
CA ARG A 398 -22.16 -22.97 2.81
C ARG A 398 -22.53 -21.57 2.35
N TYR A 399 -22.53 -21.38 1.04
CA TYR A 399 -23.00 -20.19 0.38
C TYR A 399 -24.05 -20.55 -0.68
N ASN A 400 -25.20 -19.87 -0.65
CA ASN A 400 -26.35 -20.17 -1.51
C ASN A 400 -26.71 -18.99 -2.43
N ASP A 401 -25.76 -18.15 -2.80
CA ASP A 401 -25.95 -16.93 -3.61
C ASP A 401 -27.03 -15.98 -3.06
N LYS A 402 -27.13 -15.89 -1.73
CA LYS A 402 -28.02 -14.99 -1.01
C LYS A 402 -27.25 -13.96 -0.22
N THR A 403 -27.93 -12.90 0.17
CA THR A 403 -27.40 -11.82 0.99
C THR A 403 -28.14 -11.74 2.32
N LEU A 404 -27.48 -11.19 3.32
CA LEU A 404 -27.98 -10.84 4.63
C LEU A 404 -27.96 -9.32 4.77
N ASP A 405 -29.12 -8.71 5.00
CA ASP A 405 -29.22 -7.30 5.40
C ASP A 405 -29.22 -7.24 6.93
N ALA A 406 -28.27 -6.52 7.52
CA ALA A 406 -28.10 -6.46 8.97
C ALA A 406 -27.98 -5.03 9.48
N ASP A 407 -28.78 -4.71 10.48
CA ASP A 407 -28.71 -3.49 11.27
C ASP A 407 -28.63 -3.79 12.79
N GLU A 408 -28.66 -5.07 13.16
CA GLU A 408 -28.47 -5.57 14.51
C GLU A 408 -27.30 -6.56 14.57
N PHE A 409 -26.52 -6.47 15.64
CA PHE A 409 -25.35 -7.32 15.85
C PHE A 409 -25.35 -7.87 17.27
N GLN A 410 -24.90 -9.11 17.44
CA GLN A 410 -24.84 -9.78 18.71
C GLN A 410 -23.54 -10.55 18.90
N VAL A 411 -22.81 -10.27 19.97
CA VAL A 411 -21.62 -11.03 20.34
C VAL A 411 -22.04 -12.35 21.00
N SER A 412 -21.70 -13.47 20.38
CA SER A 412 -22.08 -14.81 20.82
C SER A 412 -21.11 -15.41 21.84
N LYS A 413 -19.88 -14.93 21.92
CA LYS A 413 -18.84 -15.45 22.80
C LYS A 413 -19.15 -15.12 24.25
N VAL A 414 -19.62 -16.10 24.98
CA VAL A 414 -19.99 -15.99 26.40
C VAL A 414 -18.78 -15.54 27.21
N GLY A 415 -18.94 -14.48 28.01
CA GLY A 415 -17.95 -14.02 28.97
C GLY A 415 -17.16 -12.78 28.59
N LEU A 416 -17.19 -12.33 27.33
CA LEU A 416 -16.46 -11.13 26.93
C LEU A 416 -17.29 -9.83 27.06
N TYR A 417 -18.60 -9.86 26.78
CA TYR A 417 -19.40 -8.62 26.67
C TYR A 417 -20.82 -8.67 27.24
N GLY A 418 -21.22 -9.72 27.91
CA GLY A 418 -22.63 -9.87 28.27
C GLY A 418 -23.51 -10.02 27.00
N ARG A 419 -24.81 -9.86 27.15
CA ARG A 419 -25.77 -9.85 26.04
C ARG A 419 -25.81 -8.44 25.43
N ASN A 420 -24.80 -8.05 24.65
CA ASN A 420 -24.83 -6.75 24.03
C ASN A 420 -25.42 -6.87 22.62
N TYR A 421 -26.65 -6.38 22.51
CA TYR A 421 -27.24 -6.03 21.23
C TYR A 421 -26.67 -4.68 20.80
N ILE A 422 -26.11 -4.66 19.62
CA ILE A 422 -25.55 -3.48 19.00
C ILE A 422 -26.43 -3.16 17.80
N THR A 423 -26.97 -1.97 17.71
CA THR A 423 -27.81 -1.55 16.58
C THR A 423 -27.08 -0.53 15.72
N ASN A 424 -27.31 -0.58 14.41
CA ASN A 424 -26.85 0.42 13.47
C ASN A 424 -28.04 1.21 12.91
N LYS A 425 -27.77 2.47 12.48
CA LYS A 425 -28.80 3.32 11.88
C LYS A 425 -29.25 2.85 10.50
N GLU A 426 -28.28 2.31 9.75
CA GLU A 426 -28.46 1.85 8.38
C GLU A 426 -28.15 0.36 8.29
N SER A 427 -28.92 -0.35 7.48
CA SER A 427 -28.62 -1.74 7.18
C SER A 427 -27.37 -1.86 6.30
N ILE A 428 -26.55 -2.87 6.59
CA ILE A 428 -25.36 -3.23 5.85
C ILE A 428 -25.58 -4.60 5.24
N LYS A 429 -25.21 -4.73 3.97
CA LYS A 429 -25.41 -5.98 3.21
C LYS A 429 -24.15 -6.84 3.26
N PHE A 430 -24.32 -8.12 3.57
CA PHE A 430 -23.29 -9.14 3.64
C PHE A 430 -23.66 -10.32 2.74
N PRO A 431 -22.69 -11.09 2.22
CA PRO A 431 -22.98 -12.43 1.72
C PRO A 431 -23.59 -13.31 2.83
N LEU A 432 -24.60 -14.11 2.51
CA LEU A 432 -25.18 -15.02 3.47
C LEU A 432 -24.37 -16.32 3.55
N LEU A 433 -23.54 -16.43 4.56
CA LEU A 433 -22.75 -17.62 4.87
C LEU A 433 -23.42 -18.39 6.02
N GLU A 434 -23.95 -19.57 5.73
CA GLU A 434 -24.66 -20.39 6.70
C GLU A 434 -23.81 -21.59 7.13
N HIS A 435 -23.65 -21.85 8.43
CA HIS A 435 -23.06 -23.10 8.91
C HIS A 435 -24.13 -24.17 9.15
N ARG A 436 -23.78 -25.43 8.91
CA ARG A 436 -24.74 -26.53 8.82
C ARG A 436 -24.70 -27.52 9.97
N ASN A 437 -23.75 -27.41 10.85
CA ASN A 437 -23.61 -28.29 12.00
C ASN A 437 -22.91 -27.61 13.19
N ASN A 438 -22.85 -28.29 14.32
CA ASN A 438 -22.30 -27.77 15.57
C ASN A 438 -20.76 -27.80 15.63
N ALA A 439 -20.04 -28.10 14.55
CA ALA A 439 -18.58 -28.00 14.50
C ALA A 439 -18.14 -26.53 14.37
N THR A 440 -18.92 -25.72 13.68
CA THR A 440 -18.69 -24.29 13.50
C THR A 440 -19.28 -23.48 14.64
N TRP A 441 -18.47 -22.61 15.25
CA TRP A 441 -18.85 -21.80 16.40
C TRP A 441 -18.92 -20.32 15.99
N SER A 442 -20.02 -19.64 16.35
CA SER A 442 -20.20 -18.21 16.13
C SER A 442 -19.49 -17.38 17.21
N ILE A 443 -18.85 -16.30 16.79
CA ILE A 443 -18.28 -15.26 17.65
C ILE A 443 -19.15 -14.02 17.61
N LEU A 444 -19.56 -13.60 16.41
CA LEU A 444 -20.40 -12.44 16.15
C LEU A 444 -21.52 -12.82 15.19
N ASN A 445 -22.75 -12.52 15.57
CA ASN A 445 -23.92 -12.65 14.69
C ASN A 445 -24.40 -11.28 14.24
N ALA A 446 -25.08 -11.25 13.09
CA ALA A 446 -25.76 -10.06 12.60
C ALA A 446 -27.07 -10.44 11.90
N GLY A 447 -28.00 -9.51 11.83
CA GLY A 447 -29.30 -9.71 11.21
C GLY A 447 -30.25 -8.58 11.42
N HIS A 448 -31.52 -8.94 11.37
CA HIS A 448 -32.65 -8.03 11.63
C HIS A 448 -33.79 -8.79 12.34
N GLY A 449 -34.30 -8.24 13.43
CA GLY A 449 -35.40 -8.82 14.19
C GLY A 449 -35.04 -10.20 14.75
N GLU A 450 -35.78 -11.24 14.38
CA GLU A 450 -35.58 -12.62 14.87
C GLU A 450 -34.60 -13.44 14.01
N TYR A 451 -34.16 -12.91 12.87
CA TYR A 451 -33.26 -13.60 11.94
C TYR A 451 -31.82 -13.08 12.01
N HIS A 452 -30.96 -13.90 12.57
CA HIS A 452 -29.53 -13.59 12.70
C HIS A 452 -28.66 -14.75 12.18
N GLU A 453 -27.57 -14.42 11.53
CA GLU A 453 -26.56 -15.35 11.02
C GLU A 453 -25.15 -14.94 11.46
N SER A 454 -24.21 -15.87 11.43
CA SER A 454 -22.86 -15.62 11.88
C SER A 454 -22.07 -14.72 10.92
N LEU A 455 -21.49 -13.64 11.43
CA LEU A 455 -20.52 -12.81 10.71
C LEU A 455 -19.08 -13.24 10.99
N ILE A 456 -18.76 -13.58 12.23
CA ILE A 456 -17.45 -14.12 12.59
C ILE A 456 -17.70 -15.50 13.18
N MET A 457 -17.07 -16.50 12.61
CA MET A 457 -17.23 -17.89 13.00
C MET A 457 -15.96 -18.69 12.78
N TYR A 458 -15.75 -19.74 13.51
CA TYR A 458 -14.57 -20.57 13.38
C TYR A 458 -14.86 -22.07 13.51
N ASP A 459 -14.00 -22.86 12.90
CA ASP A 459 -13.83 -24.29 13.10
C ASP A 459 -12.43 -24.57 13.63
N THR A 460 -12.28 -25.62 14.42
CA THR A 460 -10.95 -26.12 14.82
C THR A 460 -10.45 -27.12 13.79
N TYR A 461 -9.21 -26.96 13.35
CA TYR A 461 -8.55 -27.90 12.47
C TYR A 461 -7.11 -28.16 12.95
N GLY A 462 -6.79 -29.40 13.25
CA GLY A 462 -5.51 -29.74 13.89
C GLY A 462 -5.36 -29.07 15.26
N LYS A 463 -4.31 -28.28 15.44
CA LYS A 463 -4.04 -27.53 16.68
C LYS A 463 -4.46 -26.06 16.60
N GLY A 464 -4.86 -25.60 15.44
CA GLY A 464 -5.21 -24.21 15.17
C GLY A 464 -6.68 -24.04 14.82
N LYS A 465 -7.00 -22.90 14.21
CA LYS A 465 -8.35 -22.51 13.82
C LYS A 465 -8.40 -22.06 12.36
N PHE A 466 -9.50 -22.40 11.70
CA PHE A 466 -9.93 -21.77 10.48
C PHE A 466 -11.12 -20.85 10.80
N GLU A 467 -10.92 -19.54 10.69
CA GLU A 467 -11.88 -18.53 11.11
C GLU A 467 -12.36 -17.75 9.90
N ILE A 468 -13.66 -17.54 9.77
CA ILE A 468 -14.27 -16.81 8.67
C ILE A 468 -14.73 -15.46 9.19
N ILE A 469 -14.26 -14.40 8.53
CA ILE A 469 -14.68 -13.03 8.75
C ILE A 469 -15.58 -12.63 7.58
N ASN A 470 -16.89 -12.65 7.81
CA ASN A 470 -17.85 -12.24 6.80
C ASN A 470 -17.88 -10.70 6.75
N LEU A 471 -17.44 -10.14 5.65
CA LEU A 471 -17.29 -8.70 5.43
C LEU A 471 -18.43 -8.17 4.55
N PRO A 472 -18.76 -6.85 4.63
CA PRO A 472 -19.75 -6.25 3.74
C PRO A 472 -19.48 -6.53 2.26
N GLU A 473 -20.53 -6.72 1.44
CA GLU A 473 -20.42 -6.91 0.00
C GLU A 473 -19.62 -5.77 -0.70
N MET A 474 -19.77 -4.56 -0.17
CA MET A 474 -18.94 -3.42 -0.56
C MET A 474 -17.89 -3.17 0.52
N PRO A 475 -16.59 -3.42 0.26
CA PRO A 475 -15.52 -3.27 1.26
C PRO A 475 -15.48 -1.89 1.92
N SER A 476 -15.81 -0.83 1.20
CA SER A 476 -15.89 0.53 1.74
C SER A 476 -16.92 0.71 2.85
N ARG A 477 -17.92 -0.20 2.97
CA ARG A 477 -18.94 -0.18 4.04
C ARG A 477 -18.43 -0.72 5.38
N ILE A 478 -17.20 -1.26 5.44
CA ILE A 478 -16.54 -1.61 6.72
C ILE A 478 -16.48 -0.39 7.65
N LYS A 479 -16.31 0.81 7.10
CA LYS A 479 -16.31 2.07 7.85
C LYS A 479 -17.62 2.36 8.58
N ASP A 480 -18.73 1.78 8.13
CA ASP A 480 -20.07 2.02 8.66
C ASP A 480 -20.47 1.01 9.76
N LEU A 481 -19.59 0.04 10.03
CA LEU A 481 -19.80 -0.91 11.13
C LEU A 481 -19.74 -0.20 12.50
N PRO A 482 -20.60 -0.58 13.45
CA PRO A 482 -20.55 -0.06 14.81
C PRO A 482 -19.18 -0.26 15.47
N THR A 483 -18.78 0.67 16.32
CA THR A 483 -17.49 0.62 17.02
C THR A 483 -17.27 -0.71 17.76
N ASP A 484 -18.30 -1.21 18.45
CA ASP A 484 -18.19 -2.48 19.20
C ASP A 484 -17.97 -3.69 18.27
N VAL A 485 -18.57 -3.68 17.07
CA VAL A 485 -18.34 -4.70 16.04
C VAL A 485 -16.87 -4.64 15.56
N LEU A 486 -16.38 -3.43 15.29
CA LEU A 486 -14.97 -3.23 14.91
C LEU A 486 -14.00 -3.67 16.03
N CYS A 487 -14.37 -3.47 17.30
CA CYS A 487 -13.59 -3.96 18.44
C CYS A 487 -13.49 -5.49 18.47
N VAL A 488 -14.61 -6.19 18.20
CA VAL A 488 -14.59 -7.66 18.08
C VAL A 488 -13.69 -8.10 16.94
N MET A 489 -13.82 -7.49 15.76
CA MET A 489 -13.00 -7.80 14.60
C MET A 489 -11.50 -7.60 14.88
N ARG A 490 -11.13 -6.46 15.50
CA ARG A 490 -9.73 -6.19 15.89
C ARG A 490 -9.17 -7.25 16.83
N LYS A 491 -9.94 -7.60 17.88
CA LYS A 491 -9.51 -8.62 18.86
C LYS A 491 -9.29 -9.99 18.22
N GLU A 492 -10.16 -10.42 17.33
CA GLU A 492 -10.00 -11.70 16.64
C GLU A 492 -8.80 -11.65 15.67
N LEU A 493 -8.72 -10.66 14.79
CA LEU A 493 -7.68 -10.57 13.75
C LEU A 493 -6.28 -10.27 14.30
N ILE A 494 -6.17 -9.38 15.29
CA ILE A 494 -4.89 -9.07 15.95
C ILE A 494 -4.50 -10.23 16.90
N GLY A 495 -5.49 -10.91 17.48
CA GLY A 495 -5.30 -12.02 18.38
C GLY A 495 -4.54 -11.62 19.65
N GLU A 496 -3.48 -12.38 19.98
CA GLU A 496 -2.58 -12.07 21.09
C GLU A 496 -1.59 -10.93 20.76
N GLY A 497 -1.84 -10.19 19.68
CA GLY A 497 -1.08 -9.00 19.32
C GLY A 497 -1.02 -8.01 20.49
N LYS A 498 0.11 -7.30 20.62
CA LYS A 498 0.37 -6.49 21.81
C LYS A 498 -0.55 -5.28 21.95
N VAL A 499 -1.03 -4.69 20.85
CA VAL A 499 -1.76 -3.41 20.85
C VAL A 499 -3.00 -3.47 19.96
N TRP A 500 -4.12 -2.92 20.43
CA TRP A 500 -5.32 -2.65 19.65
C TRP A 500 -6.04 -1.39 20.18
N ILE A 501 -7.02 -0.84 19.42
CA ILE A 501 -7.73 0.39 19.74
C ILE A 501 -9.24 0.17 19.76
N ASP A 502 -9.97 0.87 20.63
CA ASP A 502 -11.43 0.77 20.78
C ASP A 502 -12.19 1.94 20.13
N CYS A 503 -11.68 2.44 19.02
CA CYS A 503 -12.35 3.51 18.27
C CYS A 503 -13.23 2.99 17.13
N GLY A 504 -14.06 3.87 16.57
CA GLY A 504 -14.76 3.64 15.31
C GLY A 504 -13.80 3.68 14.12
N TYR A 505 -14.35 3.93 12.93
CA TYR A 505 -13.58 4.17 11.73
C TYR A 505 -12.74 5.46 11.84
N GLY A 506 -11.61 5.50 11.17
CA GLY A 506 -10.81 6.71 10.94
C GLY A 506 -9.47 6.78 11.66
N VAL A 507 -9.07 5.73 12.37
CA VAL A 507 -7.73 5.64 12.95
C VAL A 507 -7.06 4.35 12.50
N SER A 508 -5.90 4.46 11.86
CA SER A 508 -5.02 3.33 11.60
C SER A 508 -4.00 3.13 12.70
N LEU A 509 -3.65 1.87 12.91
CA LEU A 509 -2.59 1.43 13.83
C LEU A 509 -1.44 0.84 13.00
N PHE A 510 -0.22 1.27 13.29
CA PHE A 510 1.02 0.79 12.69
C PHE A 510 1.90 0.21 13.79
N THR A 511 2.35 -1.02 13.64
CA THR A 511 3.16 -1.71 14.65
C THR A 511 4.57 -1.97 14.13
N TYR A 512 5.55 -1.97 15.05
CA TYR A 512 6.97 -2.16 14.76
C TYR A 512 7.58 -3.19 15.73
N ASP A 513 8.61 -3.90 15.29
CA ASP A 513 9.19 -5.07 15.98
C ASP A 513 9.97 -4.74 17.27
N ASN A 514 10.17 -3.45 17.59
CA ASN A 514 10.89 -2.96 18.78
C ASN A 514 9.97 -2.37 19.86
N GLU A 515 8.73 -2.87 19.98
CA GLU A 515 7.72 -2.41 20.96
C GLU A 515 7.28 -0.95 20.78
N THR A 516 7.47 -0.42 19.58
CA THR A 516 6.90 0.87 19.18
C THR A 516 5.67 0.68 18.32
N PHE A 517 4.76 1.64 18.35
CA PHE A 517 3.61 1.68 17.47
C PHE A 517 3.21 3.12 17.15
N GLY A 518 2.52 3.30 16.04
CA GLY A 518 2.01 4.59 15.59
C GLY A 518 0.51 4.56 15.35
N LEU A 519 -0.12 5.71 15.52
CA LEU A 519 -1.52 5.97 15.20
C LEU A 519 -1.59 7.11 14.20
N TYR A 520 -2.47 7.01 13.23
CA TYR A 520 -2.81 8.09 12.33
C TYR A 520 -4.33 8.26 12.27
N CYS A 521 -4.81 9.47 12.54
CA CYS A 521 -6.21 9.84 12.42
C CYS A 521 -6.46 10.47 11.06
N TYR A 522 -7.23 9.79 10.21
CA TYR A 522 -7.49 10.26 8.84
C TYR A 522 -8.21 11.60 8.82
N THR A 523 -7.86 12.42 7.85
CA THR A 523 -8.57 13.66 7.56
C THR A 523 -10.01 13.35 7.15
N ASN A 524 -10.95 14.12 7.65
CA ASN A 524 -12.35 14.04 7.28
C ASN A 524 -13.00 15.43 7.23
N ASP A 525 -14.12 15.54 6.59
CA ASP A 525 -14.83 16.83 6.45
C ASP A 525 -15.41 17.34 7.78
N GLY A 526 -15.56 16.46 8.77
CA GLY A 526 -16.15 16.81 10.07
C GLY A 526 -15.18 17.41 11.07
N CYS A 527 -13.88 17.23 10.91
CA CYS A 527 -12.80 17.71 11.81
C CYS A 527 -13.05 17.50 13.32
N ALA A 528 -13.94 16.59 13.69
CA ALA A 528 -14.24 16.29 15.08
C ALA A 528 -13.14 15.43 15.71
N PRO A 529 -12.62 15.78 16.89
CA PRO A 529 -11.67 14.94 17.59
C PRO A 529 -12.27 13.57 17.94
N LEU A 530 -11.47 12.53 17.80
CA LEU A 530 -11.80 11.18 18.22
C LEU A 530 -11.24 10.93 19.62
N ASN A 531 -12.09 10.41 20.53
CA ASN A 531 -11.68 9.94 21.86
C ASN A 531 -11.89 8.44 21.90
N PHE A 532 -10.86 7.71 22.32
CA PHE A 532 -10.84 6.24 22.36
C PHE A 532 -9.76 5.78 23.34
N ASN A 533 -9.64 4.47 23.54
CA ASN A 533 -8.57 3.92 24.34
C ASN A 533 -7.65 3.04 23.48
N ILE A 534 -6.39 3.03 23.88
CA ILE A 534 -5.38 2.09 23.42
C ILE A 534 -5.30 0.98 24.43
N HIS A 535 -5.45 -0.25 23.97
CA HIS A 535 -5.36 -1.45 24.78
C HIS A 535 -4.04 -2.16 24.48
N VAL A 536 -3.30 -2.51 25.51
CA VAL A 536 -2.05 -3.24 25.40
C VAL A 536 -2.12 -4.51 26.24
N ASN A 537 -1.81 -5.65 25.65
CA ASN A 537 -1.77 -6.92 26.37
C ASN A 537 -0.63 -6.93 27.37
N GLY A 538 -0.94 -7.33 28.63
CA GLY A 538 0.01 -7.38 29.72
C GLY A 538 0.11 -6.06 30.50
N LYS A 539 1.02 -6.09 31.50
CA LYS A 539 1.23 -4.97 32.41
C LYS A 539 2.24 -3.99 31.81
N ILE A 540 1.76 -2.83 31.39
CA ILE A 540 2.54 -1.71 30.85
C ILE A 540 2.38 -0.52 31.79
N SER A 541 3.50 0.09 32.22
CA SER A 541 3.50 1.17 33.18
C SER A 541 3.08 2.51 32.56
N LYS A 542 3.46 2.74 31.29
CA LYS A 542 3.14 3.97 30.53
C LYS A 542 3.34 3.76 29.03
N LEU A 543 2.73 4.61 28.22
CA LEU A 543 3.11 4.81 26.84
C LEU A 543 3.99 6.03 26.73
N GLU A 544 5.27 5.81 26.43
CA GLU A 544 6.24 6.89 26.25
C GLU A 544 6.08 7.46 24.84
N LYS A 545 5.65 8.72 24.74
CA LYS A 545 5.45 9.36 23.43
C LYS A 545 6.81 9.59 22.77
N ILE A 546 6.98 9.11 21.55
CA ILE A 546 8.16 9.38 20.73
C ILE A 546 8.14 10.87 20.35
N PRO A 547 9.18 11.66 20.71
CA PRO A 547 9.19 13.10 20.47
C PRO A 547 9.31 13.42 18.97
N GLU A 548 8.49 14.36 18.51
CA GLU A 548 8.48 14.87 17.14
C GLU A 548 9.51 15.99 16.93
N THR A 549 9.89 16.70 17.99
CA THR A 549 10.83 17.82 17.96
C THR A 549 11.80 17.75 19.13
N ASP A 550 12.92 18.50 19.08
CA ASP A 550 13.86 18.62 20.20
C ASP A 550 13.39 19.62 21.27
N GLU A 551 12.34 20.40 20.98
CA GLU A 551 11.83 21.38 21.91
C GLU A 551 10.98 20.72 23.00
N GLU A 552 11.30 21.05 24.27
CA GLU A 552 10.41 20.71 25.37
C GLU A 552 9.19 21.63 25.35
N ASN A 553 8.04 21.06 24.96
CA ASN A 553 6.79 21.81 25.05
C ASN A 553 6.07 21.45 26.36
N PRO A 554 5.98 22.38 27.32
CA PRO A 554 5.35 22.11 28.62
C PRO A 554 3.84 21.84 28.54
N TRP A 555 3.20 22.19 27.41
CA TRP A 555 1.77 21.99 27.16
C TRP A 555 1.43 20.60 26.67
N TRP A 556 2.41 19.79 26.26
CA TRP A 556 2.19 18.48 25.68
C TRP A 556 2.62 17.41 26.68
N LYS A 557 1.65 16.63 27.17
CA LYS A 557 1.99 15.39 27.86
C LYS A 557 2.80 14.53 26.90
N LYS A 558 4.06 14.25 27.25
CA LYS A 558 4.92 13.37 26.46
C LYS A 558 4.46 11.93 26.57
N ASP A 559 4.10 11.51 27.79
CA ASP A 559 3.74 10.15 28.14
C ASP A 559 2.25 10.06 28.45
N VAL A 560 1.68 8.88 28.21
CA VAL A 560 0.30 8.59 28.56
C VAL A 560 0.28 7.57 29.69
N GLU A 561 -0.32 7.95 30.80
CA GLU A 561 -0.53 7.07 31.95
C GLU A 561 -1.74 6.17 31.71
N PRO A 562 -1.71 4.91 32.20
CA PRO A 562 -2.85 4.00 32.02
C PRO A 562 -4.04 4.42 32.90
N LEU A 563 -5.26 4.23 32.40
CA LEU A 563 -6.49 4.26 33.20
C LEU A 563 -6.48 3.11 34.22
N TYR A 564 -6.05 1.97 33.81
CA TYR A 564 -5.71 0.83 34.65
C TYR A 564 -4.66 -0.06 33.96
N SER A 565 -3.91 -0.81 34.77
CA SER A 565 -2.90 -1.75 34.31
C SER A 565 -2.88 -2.98 35.23
N ASN A 566 -2.91 -4.17 34.66
CA ASN A 566 -2.81 -5.44 35.36
C ASN A 566 -2.05 -6.47 34.48
N ASP A 567 -1.84 -7.67 34.99
CA ASP A 567 -1.07 -8.71 34.29
C ASP A 567 -1.67 -9.17 32.95
N LYS A 568 -2.95 -8.85 32.68
CA LYS A 568 -3.61 -9.22 31.43
C LYS A 568 -3.67 -8.06 30.42
N GLU A 569 -3.94 -6.86 30.90
CA GLU A 569 -4.20 -5.71 30.04
C GLU A 569 -3.86 -4.39 30.73
N SER A 570 -3.37 -3.45 29.93
CA SER A 570 -3.22 -2.04 30.30
C SER A 570 -4.00 -1.18 29.30
N VAL A 571 -4.75 -0.19 29.79
CA VAL A 571 -5.62 0.67 28.96
C VAL A 571 -5.25 2.12 29.12
N PHE A 572 -5.06 2.80 28.00
CA PHE A 572 -4.57 4.18 27.94
C PHE A 572 -5.57 5.07 27.21
N PRO A 573 -5.96 6.24 27.79
CA PRO A 573 -6.88 7.15 27.10
C PRO A 573 -6.16 7.89 25.97
N MET A 574 -6.83 8.03 24.83
CA MET A 574 -6.29 8.75 23.68
C MET A 574 -7.31 9.72 23.09
N ARG A 575 -6.80 10.86 22.63
CA ARG A 575 -7.55 11.84 21.85
C ARG A 575 -6.73 12.25 20.65
N MET A 576 -7.31 12.12 19.44
CA MET A 576 -6.66 12.53 18.20
C MET A 576 -7.55 13.48 17.40
N ILE A 577 -6.92 14.39 16.68
CA ILE A 577 -7.56 15.29 15.73
C ILE A 577 -7.31 14.74 14.33
N PRO A 578 -8.29 14.81 13.40
CA PRO A 578 -8.09 14.41 12.01
C PRO A 578 -6.86 15.09 11.38
N GLY A 579 -6.01 14.30 10.73
CA GLY A 579 -4.73 14.73 10.17
C GLY A 579 -3.52 14.57 11.10
N ASP A 580 -3.73 14.24 12.37
CA ASP A 580 -2.66 14.02 13.34
C ASP A 580 -2.16 12.57 13.34
N PHE A 581 -0.90 12.43 13.75
CA PHE A 581 -0.28 11.15 14.08
C PHE A 581 0.38 11.22 15.46
N ALA A 582 0.51 10.07 16.11
CA ALA A 582 1.22 9.93 17.36
C ALA A 582 1.92 8.58 17.43
N PHE A 583 3.16 8.56 17.90
CA PHE A 583 3.96 7.35 18.03
C PHE A 583 4.39 7.15 19.50
N PHE A 584 4.40 5.89 19.92
CA PHE A 584 4.65 5.51 21.30
C PHE A 584 5.58 4.31 21.39
N LYS A 585 6.30 4.24 22.50
CA LYS A 585 7.02 3.07 22.98
C LYS A 585 6.31 2.54 24.23
N MET A 586 6.10 1.24 24.29
CA MET A 586 5.55 0.56 25.47
C MET A 586 6.65 0.37 26.51
N VAL A 587 6.42 0.80 27.77
CA VAL A 587 7.41 0.75 28.88
C VAL A 587 6.82 0.08 30.13
#